data_db931b28bd45ca76d1311f87e4def98b
#
_entry.id   db931b28bd45ca76d1311f87e4def98b
#
_cell.length_a   1.000
_cell.length_b   1.000
_cell.length_c   1.000
_cell.angle_alpha   90.00
_cell.angle_beta   90.00
_cell.angle_gamma   90.00
#
_symmetry.space_group_name_H-M   'P 1'
#
loop_
_entity.id
_entity.type
_entity.pdbx_description
1 polymer ?
#
loop_
_entity_poly.entity_id
_entity_poly.type
_entity_poly.pdbx_seq_one_letter_code
_entity_poly.pdbx_strand_id
1 'polypeptide(L)'
;MPHTHLLNTLHAIVGKAHVLTHDDPATDLSAWEHDSRKRQQGVALAVVRPGSTTEVAAVVKACAAAGVTIVPQGGNTGLVVGGVPDTSGTEVVLSLQRMNAIRSVDTANLTLVAEAGCVLQAVQEAAERAGLLFPLSLAAEGSCTIGGNLATNAGGTQVVRYGNARDLCLGLEVVTAQGEVWHGLSGLRKDNTGYDLRHLFVGSEGTLGIITAASLKLCPAPQANLTAWAAVPTLDAAVALLGLAHRHLGAGLTGFEMMGQFALSLVDKHYPQQRVPLWRDTPYCVLLENSDHENEAHARSQFEHLLEAAMDHGCVTDAVVAESIAQAHQLWHIRESIPLAQA
;
A
#
# COMPACT_ATOMS: atom_id res chain seq x y z
N MET A 1 26.48 -11.72 -28.66
CA MET A 1 25.07 -11.69 -28.25
C MET A 1 24.64 -10.22 -28.21
N PRO A 2 23.45 -9.84 -28.65
CA PRO A 2 23.09 -8.42 -28.83
C PRO A 2 23.08 -7.60 -27.51
N HIS A 3 22.97 -8.22 -26.34
CA HIS A 3 22.88 -7.52 -25.07
C HIS A 3 24.13 -7.59 -24.17
N THR A 4 25.24 -8.23 -24.64
CA THR A 4 26.46 -8.39 -23.81
C THR A 4 27.05 -7.04 -23.39
N HIS A 5 27.03 -6.03 -24.27
CA HIS A 5 27.55 -4.70 -23.96
C HIS A 5 26.71 -4.02 -22.87
N LEU A 6 25.38 -4.10 -22.96
CA LEU A 6 24.48 -3.55 -21.92
C LEU A 6 24.73 -4.23 -20.58
N LEU A 7 24.78 -5.57 -20.51
CA LEU A 7 25.02 -6.30 -19.27
C LEU A 7 26.35 -5.89 -18.60
N ASN A 8 27.42 -5.73 -19.40
CA ASN A 8 28.70 -5.24 -18.88
C ASN A 8 28.58 -3.80 -18.32
N THR A 9 27.82 -2.94 -18.98
CA THR A 9 27.56 -1.58 -18.50
C THR A 9 26.76 -1.60 -17.20
N LEU A 10 25.71 -2.42 -17.11
CA LEU A 10 24.92 -2.58 -15.89
C LEU A 10 25.75 -3.12 -14.73
N HIS A 11 26.64 -4.09 -14.98
CA HIS A 11 27.61 -4.58 -13.98
C HIS A 11 28.55 -3.47 -13.48
N ALA A 12 28.98 -2.57 -14.36
CA ALA A 12 29.84 -1.46 -13.97
C ALA A 12 29.10 -0.41 -13.13
N ILE A 13 27.79 -0.22 -13.35
CA ILE A 13 26.94 0.74 -12.62
C ILE A 13 26.61 0.22 -11.21
N VAL A 14 25.99 -0.96 -11.09
CA VAL A 14 25.44 -1.44 -9.81
C VAL A 14 26.29 -2.51 -9.12
N GLY A 15 27.35 -2.97 -9.77
CA GLY A 15 28.16 -4.11 -9.32
C GLY A 15 27.60 -5.46 -9.80
N LYS A 16 28.50 -6.41 -10.04
CA LYS A 16 28.17 -7.73 -10.62
C LYS A 16 27.14 -8.51 -9.78
N ALA A 17 27.21 -8.43 -8.46
CA ALA A 17 26.28 -9.11 -7.54
C ALA A 17 24.84 -8.57 -7.59
N HIS A 18 24.60 -7.47 -8.29
CA HIS A 18 23.31 -6.79 -8.35
C HIS A 18 22.70 -6.77 -9.76
N VAL A 19 23.30 -7.51 -10.68
CA VAL A 19 22.72 -7.84 -12.00
C VAL A 19 22.55 -9.35 -12.04
N LEU A 20 21.33 -9.80 -11.97
CA LEU A 20 20.98 -11.22 -11.94
C LEU A 20 20.50 -11.64 -13.34
N THR A 21 20.98 -12.78 -13.85
CA THR A 21 20.62 -13.31 -15.17
C THR A 21 20.41 -14.83 -15.09
N HIS A 22 19.71 -15.39 -16.06
CA HIS A 22 19.54 -16.85 -16.21
C HIS A 22 20.84 -17.59 -16.52
N ASP A 23 21.91 -16.88 -16.93
CA ASP A 23 23.22 -17.50 -17.21
C ASP A 23 23.92 -18.05 -15.95
N ASP A 24 23.50 -17.57 -14.76
CA ASP A 24 23.97 -18.10 -13.48
C ASP A 24 22.95 -19.15 -12.96
N PRO A 25 23.29 -20.45 -13.03
CA PRO A 25 22.37 -21.52 -12.61
C PRO A 25 22.03 -21.51 -11.10
N ALA A 26 22.78 -20.76 -10.28
CA ALA A 26 22.50 -20.59 -8.88
C ALA A 26 21.49 -19.48 -8.61
N THR A 27 21.10 -18.70 -9.62
CA THR A 27 20.19 -17.56 -9.51
C THR A 27 18.77 -17.95 -9.90
N ASP A 28 17.83 -17.86 -8.94
CA ASP A 28 16.39 -18.00 -9.19
C ASP A 28 15.78 -16.61 -9.39
N LEU A 29 15.25 -16.35 -10.59
CA LEU A 29 14.57 -15.09 -10.95
C LEU A 29 13.06 -15.13 -10.73
N SER A 30 12.50 -16.25 -10.30
CA SER A 30 11.05 -16.46 -10.18
C SER A 30 10.34 -15.39 -9.34
N ALA A 31 11.00 -14.84 -8.32
CA ALA A 31 10.45 -13.78 -7.47
C ALA A 31 10.16 -12.47 -8.23
N TRP A 32 10.86 -12.22 -9.34
CA TRP A 32 10.68 -11.03 -10.17
C TRP A 32 9.91 -11.30 -11.46
N GLU A 33 9.81 -12.54 -11.88
CA GLU A 33 9.22 -12.98 -13.14
C GLU A 33 7.78 -13.52 -13.00
N HIS A 34 7.31 -13.81 -11.79
CA HIS A 34 5.93 -14.20 -11.53
C HIS A 34 5.15 -13.05 -10.89
N ASP A 35 3.87 -12.96 -11.23
CA ASP A 35 2.96 -12.10 -10.46
C ASP A 35 2.68 -12.67 -9.07
N SER A 36 2.14 -11.85 -8.16
CA SER A 36 1.88 -12.22 -6.76
C SER A 36 0.98 -13.46 -6.58
N ARG A 37 0.13 -13.77 -7.58
CA ARG A 37 -0.77 -14.93 -7.60
C ARG A 37 -0.23 -16.12 -8.42
N LYS A 38 0.96 -16.01 -8.99
CA LYS A 38 1.60 -17.00 -9.87
C LYS A 38 0.73 -17.43 -11.06
N ARG A 39 -0.08 -16.50 -11.57
CA ARG A 39 -0.95 -16.72 -12.74
C ARG A 39 -0.28 -16.32 -14.05
N GLN A 40 0.67 -15.38 -13.97
CA GLN A 40 1.45 -14.90 -15.09
C GLN A 40 2.94 -15.07 -14.80
N GLN A 41 3.68 -15.41 -15.82
CA GLN A 41 5.13 -15.54 -15.77
C GLN A 41 5.73 -14.87 -17.00
N GLY A 42 6.71 -14.01 -16.77
CA GLY A 42 7.54 -13.43 -17.81
C GLY A 42 8.94 -14.02 -17.83
N VAL A 43 9.80 -13.44 -18.66
CA VAL A 43 11.23 -13.76 -18.75
C VAL A 43 12.00 -12.46 -18.83
N ALA A 44 12.85 -12.17 -17.85
CA ALA A 44 13.68 -10.96 -17.85
C ALA A 44 15.00 -11.20 -18.61
N LEU A 45 15.50 -10.21 -19.35
CA LEU A 45 16.88 -10.16 -19.81
C LEU A 45 17.85 -10.16 -18.62
N ALA A 46 17.54 -9.36 -17.61
CA ALA A 46 18.25 -9.28 -16.34
C ALA A 46 17.35 -8.62 -15.27
N VAL A 47 17.59 -8.95 -14.01
CA VAL A 47 17.09 -8.20 -12.87
C VAL A 47 18.22 -7.32 -12.34
N VAL A 48 18.03 -6.01 -12.37
CA VAL A 48 19.02 -5.01 -11.93
C VAL A 48 18.55 -4.38 -10.63
N ARG A 49 19.41 -4.38 -9.62
CA ARG A 49 19.10 -3.90 -8.26
C ARG A 49 19.98 -2.72 -7.87
N PRO A 50 19.65 -1.49 -8.30
CA PRO A 50 20.37 -0.29 -7.89
C PRO A 50 20.22 -0.02 -6.39
N GLY A 51 21.25 0.59 -5.79
CA GLY A 51 21.28 0.97 -4.38
C GLY A 51 21.21 2.48 -4.14
N SER A 52 21.07 3.28 -5.20
CA SER A 52 20.97 4.74 -5.11
C SER A 52 20.23 5.33 -6.31
N THR A 53 19.68 6.54 -6.13
CA THR A 53 19.06 7.32 -7.21
C THR A 53 20.00 7.56 -8.38
N THR A 54 21.28 7.77 -8.10
CA THR A 54 22.32 7.93 -9.13
C THR A 54 22.50 6.65 -9.96
N GLU A 55 22.51 5.49 -9.31
CA GLU A 55 22.56 4.20 -10.01
C GLU A 55 21.30 3.96 -10.85
N VAL A 56 20.10 4.30 -10.33
CA VAL A 56 18.85 4.22 -11.10
C VAL A 56 18.94 5.08 -12.36
N ALA A 57 19.39 6.33 -12.24
CA ALA A 57 19.56 7.25 -13.37
C ALA A 57 20.54 6.70 -14.43
N ALA A 58 21.65 6.12 -13.99
CA ALA A 58 22.64 5.52 -14.88
C ALA A 58 22.10 4.27 -15.58
N VAL A 59 21.34 3.40 -14.89
CA VAL A 59 20.69 2.22 -15.47
C VAL A 59 19.67 2.64 -16.52
N VAL A 60 18.82 3.64 -16.24
CA VAL A 60 17.84 4.18 -17.19
C VAL A 60 18.52 4.66 -18.46
N LYS A 61 19.59 5.47 -18.33
CA LYS A 61 20.38 5.95 -19.49
C LYS A 61 20.98 4.81 -20.30
N ALA A 62 21.55 3.80 -19.64
CA ALA A 62 22.14 2.65 -20.31
C ALA A 62 21.11 1.82 -21.09
N CYS A 63 19.94 1.54 -20.49
CA CYS A 63 18.86 0.82 -21.15
C CYS A 63 18.27 1.63 -22.32
N ALA A 64 18.03 2.93 -22.14
CA ALA A 64 17.56 3.81 -23.19
C ALA A 64 18.53 3.87 -24.39
N ALA A 65 19.84 3.98 -24.14
CA ALA A 65 20.87 3.95 -25.20
C ALA A 65 20.93 2.61 -25.94
N ALA A 66 20.60 1.53 -25.27
CA ALA A 66 20.53 0.19 -25.86
C ALA A 66 19.18 -0.17 -26.50
N GLY A 67 18.17 0.70 -26.40
CA GLY A 67 16.80 0.44 -26.87
C GLY A 67 16.12 -0.69 -26.10
N VAL A 68 16.47 -0.88 -24.81
CA VAL A 68 15.94 -1.96 -23.95
C VAL A 68 14.90 -1.39 -23.00
N THR A 69 13.74 -2.02 -22.93
CA THR A 69 12.63 -1.66 -22.04
C THR A 69 12.98 -1.98 -20.58
N ILE A 70 12.52 -1.10 -19.67
CA ILE A 70 12.62 -1.29 -18.21
C ILE A 70 11.24 -1.57 -17.64
N VAL A 71 11.16 -2.60 -16.80
CA VAL A 71 9.99 -2.89 -15.95
C VAL A 71 10.35 -2.52 -14.51
N PRO A 72 9.91 -1.36 -13.98
CA PRO A 72 10.15 -1.00 -12.59
C PRO A 72 9.36 -1.91 -11.66
N GLN A 73 10.02 -2.43 -10.61
CA GLN A 73 9.39 -3.33 -9.67
C GLN A 73 9.73 -2.96 -8.22
N GLY A 74 8.69 -2.84 -7.38
CA GLY A 74 8.80 -2.72 -5.93
C GLY A 74 8.67 -4.08 -5.23
N GLY A 75 7.68 -4.23 -4.35
CA GLY A 75 7.40 -5.47 -3.62
C GLY A 75 6.68 -6.57 -4.41
N ASN A 76 6.35 -6.32 -5.67
CA ASN A 76 5.64 -7.24 -6.57
C ASN A 76 4.33 -7.82 -5.99
N THR A 77 3.59 -7.00 -5.23
CA THR A 77 2.32 -7.36 -4.56
C THR A 77 1.08 -6.99 -5.37
N GLY A 78 1.25 -6.32 -6.51
CA GLY A 78 0.16 -5.90 -7.39
C GLY A 78 -0.60 -7.07 -8.01
N LEU A 79 -1.90 -6.87 -8.26
CA LEU A 79 -2.80 -7.91 -8.79
C LEU A 79 -3.06 -7.79 -10.30
N VAL A 80 -2.50 -6.76 -10.94
CA VAL A 80 -2.74 -6.41 -12.36
C VAL A 80 -1.52 -6.64 -13.26
N VAL A 81 -0.50 -7.33 -12.74
CA VAL A 81 0.69 -7.83 -13.47
C VAL A 81 1.65 -6.75 -13.98
N GLY A 82 1.40 -5.45 -13.76
CA GLY A 82 2.22 -4.35 -14.31
C GLY A 82 3.70 -4.32 -13.89
N GLY A 83 4.11 -5.08 -12.86
CA GLY A 83 5.50 -5.21 -12.45
C GLY A 83 6.22 -6.47 -12.97
N VAL A 84 5.59 -7.28 -13.83
CA VAL A 84 6.15 -8.52 -14.37
C VAL A 84 6.62 -8.27 -15.81
N PRO A 85 7.82 -8.72 -16.23
CA PRO A 85 8.27 -8.58 -17.61
C PRO A 85 7.41 -9.45 -18.56
N ASP A 86 7.50 -9.18 -19.86
CA ASP A 86 6.88 -10.04 -20.86
C ASP A 86 7.69 -11.35 -21.05
N THR A 87 7.24 -12.18 -21.98
CA THR A 87 7.88 -13.49 -22.27
C THR A 87 9.03 -13.40 -23.28
N SER A 88 9.39 -12.21 -23.77
CA SER A 88 10.39 -12.02 -24.83
C SER A 88 11.82 -12.28 -24.37
N GLY A 89 12.10 -12.11 -23.06
CA GLY A 89 13.46 -12.16 -22.52
C GLY A 89 14.33 -10.95 -22.90
N THR A 90 13.71 -9.83 -23.30
CA THR A 90 14.42 -8.63 -23.76
C THR A 90 14.29 -7.44 -22.82
N GLU A 91 13.47 -7.54 -21.76
CA GLU A 91 13.21 -6.49 -20.81
C GLU A 91 14.10 -6.58 -19.57
N VAL A 92 14.53 -5.45 -19.04
CA VAL A 92 15.24 -5.36 -17.76
C VAL A 92 14.25 -5.07 -16.65
N VAL A 93 14.17 -5.95 -15.65
CA VAL A 93 13.46 -5.66 -14.39
C VAL A 93 14.36 -4.81 -13.51
N LEU A 94 13.90 -3.60 -13.15
CA LEU A 94 14.59 -2.69 -12.24
C LEU A 94 13.96 -2.79 -10.85
N SER A 95 14.62 -3.51 -9.95
CA SER A 95 14.12 -3.74 -8.58
C SER A 95 14.72 -2.73 -7.60
N LEU A 96 13.85 -2.01 -6.88
CA LEU A 96 14.25 -0.98 -5.92
C LEU A 96 14.49 -1.51 -4.49
N GLN A 97 14.46 -2.83 -4.28
CA GLN A 97 14.56 -3.45 -2.95
C GLN A 97 15.79 -3.04 -2.13
N ARG A 98 16.90 -2.66 -2.76
CA ARG A 98 18.11 -2.17 -2.06
C ARG A 98 17.98 -0.73 -1.55
N MET A 99 17.08 0.04 -2.11
CA MET A 99 16.82 1.43 -1.70
C MET A 99 15.76 1.45 -0.60
N ASN A 100 16.13 1.00 0.60
CA ASN A 100 15.20 0.74 1.70
C ASN A 100 15.52 1.52 2.98
N ALA A 101 16.25 2.62 2.88
CA ALA A 101 16.58 3.47 4.01
C ALA A 101 15.45 4.47 4.33
N ILE A 102 15.14 4.61 5.61
CA ILE A 102 14.41 5.78 6.13
C ILE A 102 15.43 6.89 6.31
N ARG A 103 15.35 7.92 5.48
CA ARG A 103 16.35 9.01 5.44
C ARG A 103 16.19 9.97 6.62
N SER A 104 14.95 10.25 7.03
CA SER A 104 14.66 11.14 8.18
C SER A 104 13.23 10.97 8.70
N VAL A 105 13.04 11.29 9.98
CA VAL A 105 11.74 11.47 10.61
C VAL A 105 11.76 12.85 11.29
N ASP A 106 10.84 13.72 10.91
CA ASP A 106 10.67 15.06 11.49
C ASP A 106 9.34 15.10 12.26
N THR A 107 9.44 14.96 13.58
CA THR A 107 8.27 14.93 14.47
C THR A 107 7.61 16.30 14.62
N ALA A 108 8.35 17.39 14.44
CA ALA A 108 7.80 18.74 14.51
C ALA A 108 6.96 19.07 13.27
N ASN A 109 7.43 18.67 12.09
CA ASN A 109 6.70 18.85 10.83
C ASN A 109 5.77 17.69 10.50
N LEU A 110 5.76 16.60 11.27
CA LEU A 110 5.00 15.38 11.06
C LEU A 110 5.27 14.81 9.66
N THR A 111 6.54 14.60 9.32
CA THR A 111 6.97 14.06 8.03
C THR A 111 8.02 12.98 8.19
N LEU A 112 8.09 12.09 7.21
CA LEU A 112 9.09 11.06 7.11
C LEU A 112 9.58 10.99 5.66
N VAL A 113 10.89 10.92 5.45
CA VAL A 113 11.47 10.68 4.13
C VAL A 113 11.97 9.24 4.05
N ALA A 114 11.39 8.47 3.13
CA ALA A 114 11.75 7.07 2.87
C ALA A 114 12.18 6.87 1.42
N GLU A 115 13.10 5.95 1.21
CA GLU A 115 13.43 5.43 -0.11
C GLU A 115 12.31 4.52 -0.64
N ALA A 116 12.20 4.42 -1.96
CA ALA A 116 11.09 3.76 -2.63
C ALA A 116 11.00 2.25 -2.36
N GLY A 117 12.09 1.59 -2.04
CA GLY A 117 12.14 0.18 -1.67
C GLY A 117 11.85 -0.10 -0.19
N CYS A 118 11.62 0.92 0.65
CA CYS A 118 11.16 0.71 2.02
C CYS A 118 9.85 -0.08 2.02
N VAL A 119 9.80 -1.15 2.79
CA VAL A 119 8.58 -1.90 3.05
C VAL A 119 7.62 -1.03 3.88
N LEU A 120 6.34 -1.06 3.57
CA LEU A 120 5.33 -0.24 4.24
C LEU A 120 5.35 -0.42 5.76
N GLN A 121 5.39 -1.65 6.25
CA GLN A 121 5.46 -1.97 7.67
C GLN A 121 6.66 -1.31 8.37
N ALA A 122 7.84 -1.29 7.73
CA ALA A 122 9.02 -0.63 8.31
C ALA A 122 8.83 0.89 8.48
N VAL A 123 8.07 1.53 7.57
CA VAL A 123 7.73 2.95 7.65
C VAL A 123 6.71 3.21 8.76
N GLN A 124 5.68 2.34 8.89
CA GLN A 124 4.71 2.40 9.99
C GLN A 124 5.40 2.26 11.35
N GLU A 125 6.26 1.26 11.52
CA GLU A 125 7.03 1.05 12.75
C GLU A 125 7.97 2.23 13.08
N ALA A 126 8.54 2.87 12.06
CA ALA A 126 9.38 4.06 12.30
C ALA A 126 8.55 5.27 12.75
N ALA A 127 7.34 5.44 12.21
CA ALA A 127 6.40 6.46 12.66
C ALA A 127 5.94 6.18 14.11
N GLU A 128 5.61 4.93 14.43
CA GLU A 128 5.18 4.50 15.76
C GLU A 128 6.26 4.73 16.81
N ARG A 129 7.53 4.38 16.52
CA ARG A 129 8.66 4.67 17.41
C ARG A 129 8.84 6.17 17.70
N ALA A 130 8.34 7.04 16.82
CA ALA A 130 8.32 8.48 16.99
C ALA A 130 7.02 9.01 17.65
N GLY A 131 6.10 8.13 18.08
CA GLY A 131 4.80 8.50 18.64
C GLY A 131 3.81 9.02 17.60
N LEU A 132 4.01 8.65 16.33
CA LEU A 132 3.22 9.10 15.19
C LEU A 132 2.59 7.91 14.43
N LEU A 133 1.71 8.21 13.49
CA LEU A 133 1.05 7.26 12.62
C LEU A 133 1.36 7.59 11.16
N PHE A 134 1.74 6.57 10.37
CA PHE A 134 1.66 6.61 8.92
C PHE A 134 0.41 5.82 8.49
N PRO A 135 -0.69 6.49 8.10
CA PRO A 135 -2.02 5.89 8.02
C PRO A 135 -2.31 5.22 6.67
N LEU A 136 -1.34 4.61 6.03
CA LEU A 136 -1.55 3.71 4.89
C LEU A 136 -1.55 2.28 5.43
N SER A 137 -2.67 1.57 5.31
CA SER A 137 -2.81 0.19 5.79
C SER A 137 -3.34 -0.70 4.66
N LEU A 138 -2.58 -1.73 4.32
CA LEU A 138 -2.81 -2.66 3.21
C LEU A 138 -2.61 -4.10 3.68
N ALA A 139 -3.33 -5.05 3.12
CA ALA A 139 -3.12 -6.47 3.41
C ALA A 139 -1.67 -6.97 3.14
N ALA A 140 -0.93 -6.28 2.28
CA ALA A 140 0.45 -6.62 1.91
C ALA A 140 1.52 -5.78 2.64
N GLU A 141 1.23 -5.22 3.81
CA GLU A 141 2.13 -4.29 4.56
C GLU A 141 3.55 -4.81 4.73
N GLY A 142 3.71 -6.10 5.00
CA GLY A 142 5.02 -6.73 5.21
C GLY A 142 5.83 -6.96 3.93
N SER A 143 5.32 -6.63 2.74
CA SER A 143 6.00 -6.91 1.46
C SER A 143 5.83 -5.82 0.41
N CYS A 144 4.76 -5.04 0.43
CA CYS A 144 4.63 -3.89 -0.47
C CYS A 144 5.62 -2.79 -0.10
N THR A 145 6.01 -1.99 -1.10
CA THR A 145 7.01 -0.93 -0.90
C THR A 145 6.43 0.45 -1.17
N ILE A 146 6.99 1.47 -0.55
CA ILE A 146 6.55 2.87 -0.67
C ILE A 146 6.51 3.32 -2.14
N GLY A 147 7.53 3.03 -2.92
CA GLY A 147 7.56 3.39 -4.35
C GLY A 147 6.45 2.69 -5.15
N GLY A 148 6.19 1.41 -4.86
CA GLY A 148 5.09 0.66 -5.47
C GLY A 148 3.72 1.22 -5.06
N ASN A 149 3.52 1.51 -3.77
CA ASN A 149 2.28 2.09 -3.25
C ASN A 149 1.97 3.45 -3.89
N LEU A 150 2.98 4.30 -4.07
CA LEU A 150 2.83 5.59 -4.73
C LEU A 150 2.63 5.44 -6.24
N ALA A 151 3.42 4.57 -6.90
CA ALA A 151 3.29 4.34 -8.34
C ALA A 151 1.91 3.81 -8.74
N THR A 152 1.24 3.05 -7.88
CA THR A 152 -0.13 2.54 -8.11
C THR A 152 -1.21 3.40 -7.46
N ASN A 153 -0.85 4.49 -6.76
CA ASN A 153 -1.75 5.26 -5.90
C ASN A 153 -2.57 4.33 -4.98
N ALA A 154 -1.88 3.48 -4.23
CA ALA A 154 -2.51 2.46 -3.42
C ALA A 154 -3.54 3.07 -2.46
N GLY A 155 -4.69 2.40 -2.37
CA GLY A 155 -5.73 2.70 -1.38
C GLY A 155 -5.37 2.06 -0.03
N GLY A 156 -6.35 1.44 0.58
CA GLY A 156 -6.19 0.73 1.85
C GLY A 156 -7.44 0.86 2.69
N THR A 157 -7.38 0.38 3.91
CA THR A 157 -8.54 0.31 4.81
C THR A 157 -8.89 1.64 5.47
N GLN A 158 -7.95 2.60 5.50
CA GLN A 158 -8.12 3.89 6.17
C GLN A 158 -8.35 5.07 5.19
N VAL A 159 -8.67 4.77 3.93
CA VAL A 159 -8.93 5.79 2.89
C VAL A 159 -10.06 6.73 3.24
N VAL A 160 -11.09 6.24 3.92
CA VAL A 160 -12.25 7.06 4.35
C VAL A 160 -11.82 8.28 5.18
N ARG A 161 -10.71 8.17 5.90
CA ARG A 161 -10.17 9.25 6.73
C ARG A 161 -8.98 9.97 6.12
N TYR A 162 -8.02 9.22 5.59
CA TYR A 162 -6.69 9.75 5.27
C TYR A 162 -6.41 9.87 3.77
N GLY A 163 -7.32 9.37 2.93
CA GLY A 163 -7.11 9.30 1.49
C GLY A 163 -6.17 8.18 1.05
N ASN A 164 -5.85 8.17 -0.23
CA ASN A 164 -4.94 7.21 -0.84
C ASN A 164 -3.47 7.59 -0.60
N ALA A 165 -2.53 6.78 -1.11
CA ALA A 165 -1.09 7.07 -1.06
C ALA A 165 -0.75 8.47 -1.61
N ARG A 166 -1.49 8.97 -2.62
CA ARG A 166 -1.39 10.33 -3.16
C ARG A 166 -1.57 11.41 -2.10
N ASP A 167 -2.56 11.27 -1.23
CA ASP A 167 -2.91 12.24 -0.20
C ASP A 167 -1.90 12.25 0.95
N LEU A 168 -1.15 11.14 1.10
CA LEU A 168 -0.10 10.95 2.09
C LEU A 168 1.29 11.33 1.58
N CYS A 169 1.44 11.70 0.31
CA CYS A 169 2.70 12.10 -0.32
C CYS A 169 2.84 13.62 -0.33
N LEU A 170 3.91 14.15 0.24
CA LEU A 170 4.25 15.59 0.24
C LEU A 170 5.30 15.95 -0.81
N GLY A 171 6.18 15.00 -1.17
CA GLY A 171 7.24 15.23 -2.13
C GLY A 171 7.78 13.93 -2.70
N LEU A 172 8.41 14.00 -3.87
CA LEU A 172 8.98 12.86 -4.57
C LEU A 172 10.39 13.17 -5.07
N GLU A 173 11.22 12.14 -5.09
CA GLU A 173 12.43 12.08 -5.90
C GLU A 173 12.17 11.06 -7.01
N VAL A 174 12.38 11.45 -8.26
CA VAL A 174 12.02 10.64 -9.43
C VAL A 174 13.13 10.66 -10.46
N VAL A 175 13.42 9.52 -11.07
CA VAL A 175 14.26 9.42 -12.26
C VAL A 175 13.34 9.34 -13.48
N THR A 176 13.48 10.32 -14.40
CA THR A 176 12.70 10.39 -15.64
C THR A 176 13.18 9.35 -16.67
N ALA A 177 12.43 9.18 -17.76
CA ALA A 177 12.82 8.30 -18.87
C ALA A 177 14.14 8.70 -19.56
N GLN A 178 14.57 9.96 -19.41
CA GLN A 178 15.86 10.46 -19.89
C GLN A 178 17.00 10.18 -18.90
N GLY A 179 16.69 9.58 -17.73
CA GLY A 179 17.66 9.36 -16.66
C GLY A 179 18.06 10.65 -15.93
N GLU A 180 17.21 11.67 -15.97
CA GLU A 180 17.38 12.88 -15.18
C GLU A 180 16.71 12.72 -13.82
N VAL A 181 17.30 13.29 -12.78
CA VAL A 181 16.75 13.23 -11.43
C VAL A 181 15.94 14.50 -11.16
N TRP A 182 14.65 14.33 -10.91
CA TRP A 182 13.80 15.39 -10.37
C TRP A 182 13.81 15.34 -8.85
N HIS A 183 14.34 16.39 -8.24
CA HIS A 183 14.44 16.55 -6.79
C HIS A 183 13.26 17.35 -6.25
N GLY A 184 12.17 16.67 -5.96
CA GLY A 184 10.95 17.28 -5.43
C GLY A 184 10.61 16.81 -4.00
N LEU A 185 11.60 16.41 -3.18
CA LEU A 185 11.42 15.99 -1.79
C LEU A 185 11.12 17.20 -0.90
N SER A 186 9.91 17.74 -1.00
CA SER A 186 9.42 18.81 -0.12
C SER A 186 8.64 18.22 1.04
N GLY A 187 8.81 18.76 2.26
CA GLY A 187 7.98 18.48 3.42
C GLY A 187 6.90 19.55 3.67
N LEU A 188 6.73 20.51 2.75
CA LEU A 188 5.77 21.59 2.87
C LEU A 188 4.34 21.08 2.76
N ARG A 189 3.50 21.39 3.75
CA ARG A 189 2.06 21.08 3.71
C ARG A 189 1.28 22.06 2.85
N LYS A 190 1.75 23.30 2.77
CA LYS A 190 1.20 24.33 1.89
C LYS A 190 2.30 24.75 0.91
N ASP A 191 2.15 24.34 -0.33
CA ASP A 191 3.02 24.73 -1.44
C ASP A 191 2.15 25.21 -2.61
N ASN A 192 2.20 26.51 -2.87
CA ASN A 192 1.44 27.15 -3.94
C ASN A 192 2.33 27.49 -5.16
N THR A 193 3.53 26.90 -5.25
CA THR A 193 4.55 27.23 -6.24
C THR A 193 4.38 26.39 -7.49
N GLY A 194 3.69 26.94 -8.51
CA GLY A 194 3.57 26.31 -9.81
C GLY A 194 2.66 25.07 -9.84
N TYR A 195 2.87 24.22 -10.84
CA TYR A 195 2.15 22.95 -10.94
C TYR A 195 2.67 21.91 -9.96
N ASP A 196 1.77 21.14 -9.38
CA ASP A 196 2.12 20.01 -8.54
C ASP A 196 2.48 18.77 -9.37
N LEU A 197 3.76 18.67 -9.75
CA LEU A 197 4.26 17.60 -10.62
C LEU A 197 4.22 16.21 -9.98
N ARG A 198 4.10 16.10 -8.65
CA ARG A 198 3.95 14.81 -7.95
C ARG A 198 2.80 14.01 -8.54
N HIS A 199 1.71 14.70 -8.86
CA HIS A 199 0.48 14.08 -9.37
C HIS A 199 0.62 13.44 -10.76
N LEU A 200 1.69 13.75 -11.51
CA LEU A 200 2.03 13.05 -12.74
C LEU A 200 2.60 11.64 -12.46
N PHE A 201 3.43 11.52 -11.42
CA PHE A 201 4.14 10.28 -11.11
C PHE A 201 3.35 9.35 -10.20
N VAL A 202 2.57 9.88 -9.24
CA VAL A 202 1.69 9.07 -8.40
C VAL A 202 0.55 8.49 -9.25
N GLY A 203 0.47 7.15 -9.29
CA GLY A 203 -0.50 6.44 -10.11
C GLY A 203 -0.07 6.24 -11.58
N SER A 204 1.18 6.59 -11.94
CA SER A 204 1.72 6.38 -13.29
C SER A 204 2.29 4.97 -13.53
N GLU A 205 2.38 4.15 -12.49
CA GLU A 205 2.91 2.77 -12.54
C GLU A 205 4.30 2.67 -13.20
N GLY A 206 5.15 3.70 -12.99
CA GLY A 206 6.51 3.74 -13.54
C GLY A 206 6.59 4.15 -15.01
N THR A 207 5.48 4.42 -15.70
CA THR A 207 5.45 4.77 -17.14
C THR A 207 6.01 6.16 -17.44
N LEU A 208 5.96 7.09 -16.48
CA LEU A 208 6.49 8.46 -16.63
C LEU A 208 7.84 8.66 -15.95
N GLY A 209 8.20 7.78 -15.04
CA GLY A 209 9.46 7.85 -14.30
C GLY A 209 9.47 6.88 -13.12
N ILE A 210 10.64 6.67 -12.55
CA ILE A 210 10.89 5.74 -11.45
C ILE A 210 11.01 6.55 -10.16
N ILE A 211 10.07 6.37 -9.23
CA ILE A 211 10.11 6.97 -7.90
C ILE A 211 11.25 6.32 -7.12
N THR A 212 12.18 7.11 -6.59
CA THR A 212 13.35 6.64 -5.82
C THR A 212 13.26 6.98 -4.35
N ALA A 213 12.55 8.06 -3.97
CA ALA A 213 12.25 8.38 -2.59
C ALA A 213 10.98 9.24 -2.50
N ALA A 214 10.39 9.30 -1.31
CA ALA A 214 9.20 10.11 -1.03
C ALA A 214 9.29 10.79 0.33
N SER A 215 8.75 12.00 0.42
CA SER A 215 8.39 12.68 1.65
C SER A 215 6.93 12.35 1.98
N LEU A 216 6.71 11.68 3.12
CA LEU A 216 5.44 11.13 3.54
C LEU A 216 4.87 11.96 4.69
N LYS A 217 3.54 12.14 4.68
CA LYS A 217 2.79 12.84 5.71
C LYS A 217 2.49 11.89 6.86
N LEU A 218 2.92 12.25 8.06
CA LEU A 218 2.55 11.58 9.30
C LEU A 218 1.37 12.29 9.99
N CYS A 219 0.69 11.55 10.86
CA CYS A 219 -0.37 12.02 11.72
C CYS A 219 -0.02 11.74 13.18
N PRO A 220 -0.59 12.47 14.17
CA PRO A 220 -0.55 12.04 15.56
C PRO A 220 -1.14 10.64 15.71
N ALA A 221 -0.54 9.79 16.53
CA ALA A 221 -1.10 8.49 16.86
C ALA A 221 -2.39 8.66 17.69
N PRO A 222 -3.45 7.88 17.42
CA PRO A 222 -4.65 7.86 18.25
C PRO A 222 -4.34 7.23 19.62
N GLN A 223 -5.11 7.62 20.65
CA GLN A 223 -5.00 7.05 21.99
C GLN A 223 -5.84 5.76 22.13
N ALA A 224 -6.86 5.60 21.30
CA ALA A 224 -7.72 4.42 21.27
C ALA A 224 -8.20 4.12 19.86
N ASN A 225 -8.32 2.83 19.54
CA ASN A 225 -8.96 2.31 18.33
C ASN A 225 -10.02 1.29 18.74
N LEU A 226 -11.24 1.52 18.33
CA LEU A 226 -12.34 0.58 18.52
C LEU A 226 -12.84 0.06 17.18
N THR A 227 -13.12 -1.25 17.12
CA THR A 227 -13.60 -1.92 15.91
C THR A 227 -14.98 -2.53 16.20
N ALA A 228 -15.93 -2.33 15.29
CA ALA A 228 -17.22 -2.97 15.32
C ALA A 228 -17.50 -3.72 14.01
N TRP A 229 -18.36 -4.74 14.11
CA TRP A 229 -18.87 -5.53 13.00
C TRP A 229 -20.39 -5.48 13.03
N ALA A 230 -21.00 -4.90 11.99
CA ALA A 230 -22.45 -4.67 11.93
C ALA A 230 -23.10 -5.51 10.83
N ALA A 231 -24.25 -6.10 11.13
CA ALA A 231 -25.13 -6.76 10.16
C ALA A 231 -26.02 -5.71 9.48
N VAL A 232 -26.04 -5.68 8.15
CA VAL A 232 -26.71 -4.64 7.35
C VAL A 232 -27.64 -5.28 6.32
N PRO A 233 -28.95 -4.92 6.30
CA PRO A 233 -29.95 -5.64 5.52
C PRO A 233 -29.94 -5.32 4.02
N THR A 234 -29.45 -4.14 3.62
CA THR A 234 -29.43 -3.70 2.22
C THR A 234 -28.23 -2.81 1.93
N LEU A 235 -27.92 -2.61 0.64
CA LEU A 235 -26.88 -1.67 0.21
C LEU A 235 -27.21 -0.22 0.62
N ASP A 236 -28.50 0.18 0.48
CA ASP A 236 -28.94 1.51 0.91
C ASP A 236 -28.78 1.72 2.42
N ALA A 237 -29.02 0.66 3.22
CA ALA A 237 -28.77 0.68 4.64
C ALA A 237 -27.26 0.84 4.97
N ALA A 238 -26.37 0.23 4.20
CA ALA A 238 -24.93 0.44 4.36
C ALA A 238 -24.53 1.89 4.07
N VAL A 239 -25.09 2.51 3.04
CA VAL A 239 -24.88 3.94 2.73
C VAL A 239 -25.45 4.83 3.83
N ALA A 240 -26.62 4.51 4.37
CA ALA A 240 -27.21 5.24 5.49
C ALA A 240 -26.34 5.13 6.75
N LEU A 241 -25.82 3.92 7.05
CA LEU A 241 -24.87 3.70 8.15
C LEU A 241 -23.61 4.53 7.99
N LEU A 242 -23.01 4.61 6.77
CA LEU A 242 -21.85 5.45 6.49
C LEU A 242 -22.18 6.93 6.79
N GLY A 243 -23.37 7.41 6.39
CA GLY A 243 -23.80 8.76 6.70
C GLY A 243 -23.97 9.03 8.20
N LEU A 244 -24.45 8.05 8.97
CA LEU A 244 -24.51 8.10 10.44
C LEU A 244 -23.09 8.11 11.04
N ALA A 245 -22.23 7.22 10.57
CA ALA A 245 -20.83 7.13 11.03
C ALA A 245 -20.08 8.46 10.85
N HIS A 246 -20.22 9.12 9.71
CA HIS A 246 -19.66 10.46 9.49
C HIS A 246 -20.20 11.51 10.46
N ARG A 247 -21.49 11.46 10.83
CA ARG A 247 -22.10 12.42 11.76
C ARG A 247 -21.67 12.19 13.21
N HIS A 248 -21.59 10.94 13.65
CA HIS A 248 -21.30 10.60 15.03
C HIS A 248 -19.79 10.53 15.33
N LEU A 249 -18.99 10.00 14.42
CA LEU A 249 -17.56 9.79 14.61
C LEU A 249 -16.70 10.91 13.99
N GLY A 250 -17.22 11.59 12.96
CA GLY A 250 -16.46 12.65 12.28
C GLY A 250 -15.08 12.21 11.84
N ALA A 251 -14.07 12.85 12.41
CA ALA A 251 -12.66 12.54 12.13
C ALA A 251 -12.19 11.21 12.78
N GLY A 252 -12.96 10.63 13.69
CA GLY A 252 -12.68 9.34 14.30
C GLY A 252 -12.99 8.16 13.37
N LEU A 253 -13.85 8.33 12.35
CA LEU A 253 -14.12 7.26 11.39
C LEU A 253 -12.89 6.99 10.54
N THR A 254 -12.15 5.93 10.83
CA THR A 254 -10.91 5.54 10.15
C THR A 254 -11.05 4.30 9.28
N GLY A 255 -12.04 3.45 9.54
CA GLY A 255 -12.34 2.28 8.73
C GLY A 255 -13.82 2.12 8.47
N PHE A 256 -14.20 1.77 7.22
CA PHE A 256 -15.55 1.42 6.83
C PHE A 256 -15.50 0.45 5.65
N GLU A 257 -15.63 -0.85 5.93
CA GLU A 257 -15.48 -1.92 4.94
C GLU A 257 -16.76 -2.73 4.82
N MET A 258 -17.42 -2.67 3.68
CA MET A 258 -18.61 -3.46 3.40
C MET A 258 -18.27 -4.78 2.72
N MET A 259 -18.82 -5.88 3.21
CA MET A 259 -18.58 -7.24 2.74
C MET A 259 -19.89 -7.94 2.44
N GLY A 260 -20.00 -8.52 1.26
CA GLY A 260 -21.18 -9.32 0.88
C GLY A 260 -21.13 -10.74 1.47
N GLN A 261 -22.30 -11.30 1.74
CA GLN A 261 -22.47 -12.64 2.32
C GLN A 261 -21.71 -13.73 1.56
N PHE A 262 -21.66 -13.67 0.22
CA PHE A 262 -20.93 -14.65 -0.58
C PHE A 262 -19.43 -14.61 -0.29
N ALA A 263 -18.81 -13.42 -0.22
CA ALA A 263 -17.38 -13.29 0.10
C ALA A 263 -17.06 -13.83 1.50
N LEU A 264 -17.93 -13.56 2.48
CA LEU A 264 -17.78 -14.05 3.84
C LEU A 264 -17.99 -15.58 3.93
N SER A 265 -18.86 -16.15 3.10
CA SER A 265 -19.05 -17.61 3.02
C SER A 265 -17.79 -18.34 2.54
N LEU A 266 -16.99 -17.70 1.66
CA LEU A 266 -15.70 -18.24 1.23
C LEU A 266 -14.67 -18.23 2.36
N VAL A 267 -14.67 -17.16 3.18
CA VAL A 267 -13.80 -17.11 4.37
C VAL A 267 -14.18 -18.20 5.36
N ASP A 268 -15.48 -18.34 5.70
CA ASP A 268 -15.98 -19.38 6.60
C ASP A 268 -15.64 -20.79 6.09
N LYS A 269 -15.68 -21.01 4.78
CA LYS A 269 -15.36 -22.30 4.15
C LYS A 269 -13.86 -22.61 4.16
N HIS A 270 -13.00 -21.66 3.79
CA HIS A 270 -11.57 -21.89 3.58
C HIS A 270 -10.73 -21.61 4.83
N TYR A 271 -11.26 -20.83 5.78
CA TYR A 271 -10.62 -20.45 7.05
C TYR A 271 -11.57 -20.70 8.24
N PRO A 272 -12.01 -21.94 8.49
CA PRO A 272 -13.04 -22.27 9.50
C PRO A 272 -12.65 -21.91 10.94
N GLN A 273 -11.34 -21.68 11.19
CA GLN A 273 -10.85 -21.16 12.48
C GLN A 273 -11.20 -19.69 12.70
N GLN A 274 -11.50 -18.93 11.64
CA GLN A 274 -11.96 -17.55 11.72
C GLN A 274 -13.49 -17.57 11.89
N ARG A 275 -13.96 -17.30 13.10
CA ARG A 275 -15.38 -17.25 13.38
C ARG A 275 -15.96 -15.92 12.86
N VAL A 276 -16.48 -15.93 11.63
CA VAL A 276 -17.14 -14.76 11.02
C VAL A 276 -18.45 -14.46 11.74
N PRO A 277 -18.63 -13.29 12.38
CA PRO A 277 -19.85 -12.98 13.09
C PRO A 277 -20.98 -12.57 12.14
N LEU A 278 -22.24 -12.86 12.51
CA LEU A 278 -23.50 -12.33 11.93
C LEU A 278 -23.76 -12.59 10.43
N TRP A 279 -22.82 -13.14 9.67
CA TRP A 279 -22.86 -13.18 8.21
C TRP A 279 -23.96 -14.06 7.61
N ARG A 280 -24.48 -15.08 8.37
CA ARG A 280 -25.46 -16.03 7.84
C ARG A 280 -26.84 -15.44 7.71
N ASP A 281 -27.18 -14.48 8.56
CA ASP A 281 -28.51 -13.93 8.72
C ASP A 281 -28.69 -12.56 8.04
N THR A 282 -27.66 -12.09 7.32
CA THR A 282 -27.67 -10.79 6.65
C THR A 282 -26.97 -10.85 5.29
N PRO A 283 -27.45 -10.12 4.26
CA PRO A 283 -26.78 -10.06 2.97
C PRO A 283 -25.46 -9.31 2.99
N TYR A 284 -25.26 -8.39 3.94
CA TYR A 284 -24.04 -7.59 4.07
C TYR A 284 -23.59 -7.46 5.51
N CYS A 285 -22.28 -7.42 5.69
CA CYS A 285 -21.66 -6.98 6.94
C CYS A 285 -20.79 -5.76 6.69
N VAL A 286 -20.69 -4.88 7.68
CA VAL A 286 -19.81 -3.71 7.66
C VAL A 286 -18.87 -3.78 8.85
N LEU A 287 -17.58 -3.70 8.60
CA LEU A 287 -16.56 -3.45 9.61
C LEU A 287 -16.31 -1.95 9.71
N LEU A 288 -16.44 -1.42 10.93
CA LEU A 288 -16.20 0.00 11.23
C LEU A 288 -15.04 0.14 12.22
N GLU A 289 -14.27 1.21 12.06
CA GLU A 289 -13.22 1.58 13.02
C GLU A 289 -13.37 3.04 13.45
N ASN A 290 -13.30 3.27 14.75
CA ASN A 290 -13.23 4.57 15.38
C ASN A 290 -11.86 4.76 16.05
N SER A 291 -11.08 5.71 15.56
CA SER A 291 -9.80 6.13 16.17
C SER A 291 -10.00 7.42 16.93
N ASP A 292 -9.68 7.42 18.21
CA ASP A 292 -9.89 8.54 19.12
C ASP A 292 -8.59 9.09 19.67
N HIS A 293 -8.49 10.41 19.85
CA HIS A 293 -7.31 11.09 20.38
C HIS A 293 -7.44 11.50 21.85
N GLU A 294 -8.60 11.27 22.47
CA GLU A 294 -8.81 11.54 23.89
C GLU A 294 -8.54 10.30 24.74
N ASN A 295 -9.41 9.28 24.63
CA ASN A 295 -9.29 8.04 25.39
C ASN A 295 -10.31 6.97 24.92
N GLU A 296 -10.15 5.75 25.44
CA GLU A 296 -11.01 4.62 25.10
C GLU A 296 -12.48 4.83 25.53
N ALA A 297 -12.73 5.47 26.68
CA ALA A 297 -14.10 5.69 27.18
C ALA A 297 -14.87 6.63 26.25
N HIS A 298 -14.21 7.68 25.74
CA HIS A 298 -14.81 8.60 24.76
C HIS A 298 -15.08 7.87 23.44
N ALA A 299 -14.11 7.14 22.91
CA ALA A 299 -14.28 6.33 21.71
C ALA A 299 -15.47 5.35 21.81
N ARG A 300 -15.59 4.67 22.95
CA ARG A 300 -16.67 3.71 23.24
C ARG A 300 -18.04 4.39 23.25
N SER A 301 -18.16 5.50 23.96
CA SER A 301 -19.41 6.27 24.02
C SER A 301 -19.87 6.74 22.63
N GLN A 302 -18.95 7.21 21.78
CA GLN A 302 -19.27 7.61 20.42
C GLN A 302 -19.76 6.41 19.58
N PHE A 303 -19.13 5.24 19.73
CA PHE A 303 -19.55 4.01 19.02
C PHE A 303 -20.92 3.52 19.46
N GLU A 304 -21.21 3.52 20.76
CA GLU A 304 -22.50 3.14 21.32
C GLU A 304 -23.61 4.05 20.77
N HIS A 305 -23.44 5.37 20.80
CA HIS A 305 -24.39 6.31 20.22
C HIS A 305 -24.60 6.11 18.71
N LEU A 306 -23.53 5.80 17.96
CA LEU A 306 -23.65 5.49 16.54
C LEU A 306 -24.49 4.23 16.31
N LEU A 307 -24.19 3.14 17.03
CA LEU A 307 -24.87 1.86 16.83
C LEU A 307 -26.33 1.93 17.27
N GLU A 308 -26.64 2.60 18.38
CA GLU A 308 -28.02 2.88 18.81
C GLU A 308 -28.79 3.64 17.71
N ALA A 309 -28.23 4.75 17.21
CA ALA A 309 -28.85 5.51 16.14
C ALA A 309 -29.02 4.70 14.85
N ALA A 310 -28.07 3.82 14.53
CA ALA A 310 -28.15 2.96 13.35
C ALA A 310 -29.21 1.86 13.47
N MET A 311 -29.40 1.30 14.65
CA MET A 311 -30.49 0.34 14.95
C MET A 311 -31.85 1.03 14.91
N ASP A 312 -31.98 2.20 15.51
CA ASP A 312 -33.22 2.99 15.49
C ASP A 312 -33.66 3.38 14.07
N HIS A 313 -32.68 3.67 13.18
CA HIS A 313 -32.90 3.93 11.76
C HIS A 313 -33.15 2.64 10.93
N GLY A 314 -33.02 1.46 11.53
CA GLY A 314 -33.16 0.19 10.84
C GLY A 314 -32.09 -0.13 9.80
N CYS A 315 -30.96 0.59 9.81
CA CYS A 315 -29.85 0.31 8.89
C CYS A 315 -28.84 -0.70 9.44
N VAL A 316 -28.88 -0.99 10.74
CA VAL A 316 -28.17 -2.09 11.40
C VAL A 316 -29.18 -2.98 12.13
N THR A 317 -29.10 -4.30 11.92
CA THR A 317 -29.98 -5.27 12.57
C THR A 317 -29.36 -5.91 13.80
N ASP A 318 -28.01 -6.00 13.82
CA ASP A 318 -27.22 -6.51 14.94
C ASP A 318 -25.78 -6.04 14.81
N ALA A 319 -25.03 -5.95 15.91
CA ALA A 319 -23.63 -5.54 15.89
C ALA A 319 -22.80 -6.19 17.00
N VAL A 320 -21.52 -6.42 16.71
CA VAL A 320 -20.52 -6.89 17.67
C VAL A 320 -19.43 -5.83 17.77
N VAL A 321 -19.15 -5.34 18.98
CA VAL A 321 -18.03 -4.44 19.25
C VAL A 321 -16.87 -5.25 19.86
N ALA A 322 -15.67 -5.07 19.35
CA ALA A 322 -14.49 -5.72 19.90
C ALA A 322 -14.19 -5.18 21.32
N GLU A 323 -14.04 -6.08 22.28
CA GLU A 323 -13.74 -5.76 23.68
C GLU A 323 -12.23 -5.81 23.99
N SER A 324 -11.42 -6.19 23.00
CA SER A 324 -9.96 -6.26 23.13
C SER A 324 -9.28 -6.05 21.78
N ILE A 325 -8.01 -5.65 21.81
CA ILE A 325 -7.15 -5.53 20.63
C ILE A 325 -7.11 -6.85 19.85
N ALA A 326 -7.05 -7.99 20.54
CA ALA A 326 -7.05 -9.31 19.90
C ALA A 326 -8.34 -9.57 19.11
N GLN A 327 -9.51 -9.19 19.64
CA GLN A 327 -10.78 -9.32 18.92
C GLN A 327 -10.85 -8.34 17.73
N ALA A 328 -10.38 -7.11 17.88
CA ALA A 328 -10.29 -6.16 16.78
C ALA A 328 -9.44 -6.71 15.63
N HIS A 329 -8.26 -7.24 15.94
CA HIS A 329 -7.39 -7.90 14.95
C HIS A 329 -8.07 -9.12 14.30
N GLN A 330 -8.86 -9.91 15.03
CA GLN A 330 -9.60 -11.03 14.44
C GLN A 330 -10.64 -10.54 13.42
N LEU A 331 -11.38 -9.47 13.71
CA LEU A 331 -12.36 -8.89 12.78
C LEU A 331 -11.68 -8.37 11.51
N TRP A 332 -10.57 -7.66 11.65
CA TRP A 332 -9.77 -7.21 10.50
C TRP A 332 -9.20 -8.38 9.69
N HIS A 333 -8.71 -9.42 10.37
CA HIS A 333 -8.17 -10.60 9.69
C HIS A 333 -9.21 -11.35 8.85
N ILE A 334 -10.49 -11.37 9.27
CA ILE A 334 -11.59 -11.89 8.44
C ILE A 334 -11.66 -11.11 7.13
N ARG A 335 -11.68 -9.78 7.19
CA ARG A 335 -11.75 -8.91 6.02
C ARG A 335 -10.55 -9.12 5.10
N GLU A 336 -9.35 -9.21 5.64
CA GLU A 336 -8.11 -9.39 4.90
C GLU A 336 -7.99 -10.77 4.25
N SER A 337 -8.67 -11.77 4.80
CA SER A 337 -8.70 -13.12 4.24
C SER A 337 -9.58 -13.26 3.00
N ILE A 338 -10.47 -12.30 2.71
CA ILE A 338 -11.38 -12.37 1.55
C ILE A 338 -10.62 -12.54 0.23
N PRO A 339 -9.61 -11.72 -0.11
CA PRO A 339 -8.86 -11.89 -1.37
C PRO A 339 -8.15 -13.25 -1.48
N LEU A 340 -7.71 -13.81 -0.36
CA LEU A 340 -7.07 -15.14 -0.31
C LEU A 340 -8.09 -16.26 -0.46
N ALA A 341 -9.27 -16.10 0.13
CA ALA A 341 -10.35 -17.09 0.01
C ALA A 341 -10.97 -17.14 -1.40
N GLN A 342 -10.77 -16.08 -2.21
CA GLN A 342 -11.20 -15.99 -3.61
C GLN A 342 -10.15 -16.44 -4.61
N ALA A 343 -8.91 -16.68 -4.19
CA ALA A 343 -7.80 -17.09 -5.06
C ALA A 343 -7.81 -18.59 -5.31
#